data_74052225e2440736f4a4b6ede5cea5c3
#
_entry.id   74052225e2440736f4a4b6ede5cea5c3
#
_cell.length_a   1.000
_cell.length_b   1.000
_cell.length_c   1.000
_cell.angle_alpha   90.00
_cell.angle_beta   90.00
_cell.angle_gamma   90.00
#
_symmetry.space_group_name_H-M   'P 1'
#
loop_
_entity.id
_entity.type
_entity.pdbx_description
1 polymer ?
#
loop_
_entity_poly.entity_id
_entity_poly.type
_entity_poly.pdbx_seq_one_letter_code
_entity_poly.pdbx_strand_id
1 'polypeptide(L)'
;MSFYYLSKEMGLALNDILGRVCSYNKDFSREDIAITWINYKSENKSVFKGFGTGINNTKMVYPASIVKLVYGLAAYYWIKKGSLLLSDEIIDAVRKMLSFSSNNATSFLIDLLTGTTSGPCIEGELWENWKYQRSIINDWLHDLHWEELSGLNCCQK
;
A
#
# COMPACT_ATOMS: atom_id res chain seq x y z
N MET A 1 4.19 -3.79 17.11
CA MET A 1 2.96 -4.29 17.79
C MET A 1 2.00 -4.86 16.77
N SER A 2 1.47 -6.07 16.97
CA SER A 2 0.45 -6.61 16.06
C SER A 2 -0.84 -5.78 16.16
N PHE A 3 -1.44 -5.43 15.04
CA PHE A 3 -2.70 -4.65 14.96
C PHE A 3 -3.94 -5.54 15.11
N TYR A 4 -3.79 -6.84 15.38
CA TYR A 4 -4.86 -7.77 15.73
C TYR A 4 -4.41 -8.77 16.79
N TYR A 5 -5.37 -9.36 17.50
CA TYR A 5 -5.15 -10.48 18.43
C TYR A 5 -5.18 -11.79 17.64
N LEU A 6 -4.21 -12.67 17.89
CA LEU A 6 -4.16 -13.96 17.20
C LEU A 6 -5.37 -14.84 17.56
N SER A 7 -6.10 -15.32 16.56
CA SER A 7 -7.20 -16.28 16.68
C SER A 7 -6.76 -17.64 16.19
N LYS A 8 -6.66 -18.59 17.10
CA LYS A 8 -6.35 -19.99 16.79
C LYS A 8 -7.43 -20.64 15.92
N GLU A 9 -8.70 -20.33 16.20
CA GLU A 9 -9.86 -20.86 15.45
C GLU A 9 -9.81 -20.39 13.98
N MET A 10 -9.61 -19.09 13.75
CA MET A 10 -9.45 -18.55 12.40
C MET A 10 -8.23 -19.15 11.69
N GLY A 11 -7.15 -19.40 12.41
CA GLY A 11 -5.96 -20.06 11.88
C GLY A 11 -6.25 -21.48 11.38
N LEU A 12 -7.00 -22.28 12.13
CA LEU A 12 -7.42 -23.60 11.70
C LEU A 12 -8.33 -23.54 10.47
N ALA A 13 -9.33 -22.66 10.48
CA ALA A 13 -10.23 -22.45 9.36
C ALA A 13 -9.49 -22.01 8.08
N LEU A 14 -8.55 -21.06 8.19
CA LEU A 14 -7.74 -20.61 7.06
C LEU A 14 -6.86 -21.74 6.49
N ASN A 15 -6.28 -22.56 7.36
CA ASN A 15 -5.48 -23.72 6.93
C ASN A 15 -6.31 -24.76 6.18
N ASP A 16 -7.54 -25.05 6.64
CA ASP A 16 -8.47 -25.96 5.95
C ASP A 16 -8.87 -25.40 4.57
N ILE A 17 -9.25 -24.11 4.50
CA ILE A 17 -9.59 -23.44 3.24
C ILE A 17 -8.45 -23.54 2.24
N LEU A 18 -7.22 -23.20 2.65
CA LEU A 18 -6.06 -23.26 1.76
C LEU A 18 -5.72 -24.69 1.35
N GLY A 19 -5.86 -25.66 2.24
CA GLY A 19 -5.71 -27.07 1.90
C GLY A 19 -6.63 -27.49 0.78
N ARG A 20 -7.90 -27.07 0.82
CA ARG A 20 -8.89 -27.34 -0.24
C ARG A 20 -8.53 -26.60 -1.53
N VAL A 21 -8.22 -25.31 -1.48
CA VAL A 21 -7.85 -24.52 -2.66
C VAL A 21 -6.67 -25.15 -3.39
N CYS A 22 -5.58 -25.48 -2.68
CA CYS A 22 -4.40 -26.11 -3.26
C CYS A 22 -4.67 -27.54 -3.77
N SER A 23 -5.66 -28.25 -3.21
CA SER A 23 -6.05 -29.57 -3.72
C SER A 23 -6.84 -29.50 -5.03
N TYR A 24 -7.66 -28.46 -5.21
CA TYR A 24 -8.42 -28.23 -6.44
C TYR A 24 -7.57 -27.67 -7.58
N ASN A 25 -6.59 -26.84 -7.26
CA ASN A 25 -5.72 -26.23 -8.26
C ASN A 25 -4.26 -26.51 -7.92
N LYS A 26 -3.64 -27.44 -8.67
CA LYS A 26 -2.27 -27.87 -8.45
C LYS A 26 -1.22 -26.82 -8.87
N ASP A 27 -1.63 -25.79 -9.59
CA ASP A 27 -0.77 -24.67 -9.98
C ASP A 27 -0.55 -23.67 -8.83
N PHE A 28 -1.36 -23.77 -7.75
CA PHE A 28 -1.20 -22.96 -6.55
C PHE A 28 -0.40 -23.70 -5.47
N SER A 29 0.70 -23.11 -5.05
CA SER A 29 1.42 -23.47 -3.84
C SER A 29 1.00 -22.59 -2.66
N ARG A 30 0.99 -23.14 -1.44
CA ARG A 30 0.80 -22.33 -0.22
C ARG A 30 1.85 -21.23 -0.05
N GLU A 31 3.02 -21.43 -0.64
CA GLU A 31 4.13 -20.49 -0.60
C GLU A 31 3.89 -19.24 -1.48
N ASP A 32 3.00 -19.35 -2.48
CA ASP A 32 2.66 -18.25 -3.39
C ASP A 32 1.56 -17.34 -2.83
N ILE A 33 0.96 -17.73 -1.70
CA ILE A 33 -0.20 -17.06 -1.12
C ILE A 33 0.22 -16.34 0.17
N ALA A 34 -0.08 -15.07 0.27
CA ALA A 34 0.03 -14.27 1.50
C ALA A 34 -1.34 -13.75 1.90
N ILE A 35 -1.79 -14.06 3.11
CA ILE A 35 -3.12 -13.66 3.60
C ILE A 35 -2.99 -13.11 5.02
N THR A 36 -3.68 -12.00 5.27
CA THR A 36 -4.05 -11.55 6.61
C THR A 36 -5.57 -11.50 6.69
N TRP A 37 -6.14 -12.27 7.59
CA TRP A 37 -7.59 -12.32 7.81
C TRP A 37 -7.91 -11.78 9.19
N ILE A 38 -8.66 -10.67 9.26
CA ILE A 38 -9.02 -10.02 10.51
C ILE A 38 -10.52 -9.84 10.58
N ASN A 39 -11.08 -10.17 11.73
CA ASN A 39 -12.48 -9.92 12.09
C ASN A 39 -12.54 -8.81 13.15
N TYR A 40 -13.14 -7.68 12.81
CA TYR A 40 -13.39 -6.58 13.72
C TYR A 40 -14.78 -6.71 14.32
N LYS A 41 -14.86 -6.99 15.62
CA LYS A 41 -16.16 -6.92 16.34
C LYS A 41 -16.47 -5.47 16.66
N SER A 42 -17.64 -5.03 16.20
CA SER A 42 -18.11 -3.63 16.27
C SER A 42 -18.65 -3.23 17.66
N GLU A 43 -18.05 -3.66 18.76
CA GLU A 43 -18.62 -3.39 20.09
C GLU A 43 -18.23 -2.04 20.71
N ASN A 44 -17.21 -1.35 20.19
CA ASN A 44 -16.85 -0.01 20.67
C ASN A 44 -16.13 0.80 19.56
N LYS A 45 -16.64 1.96 19.28
CA LYS A 45 -16.13 2.91 18.25
C LYS A 45 -14.71 3.44 18.47
N SER A 46 -14.01 3.03 19.53
CA SER A 46 -12.71 3.62 19.92
C SER A 46 -11.50 2.68 19.86
N VAL A 47 -11.67 1.37 19.61
CA VAL A 47 -10.52 0.45 19.55
C VAL A 47 -10.65 -0.47 18.34
N PHE A 48 -9.91 -0.16 17.29
CA PHE A 48 -9.86 -0.96 16.05
C PHE A 48 -8.87 -2.14 16.15
N LYS A 49 -8.95 -2.93 17.22
CA LYS A 49 -8.15 -4.14 17.31
C LYS A 49 -9.04 -5.36 17.15
N GLY A 50 -8.91 -6.04 16.01
CA GLY A 50 -9.67 -7.25 15.69
C GLY A 50 -8.99 -8.54 16.18
N PHE A 51 -9.67 -9.66 15.99
CA PHE A 51 -9.09 -11.00 16.07
C PHE A 51 -8.75 -11.47 14.66
N GLY A 52 -7.59 -12.08 14.48
CA GLY A 52 -7.15 -12.45 13.15
C GLY A 52 -6.12 -13.57 13.11
N THR A 53 -5.75 -13.91 11.91
CA THR A 53 -4.69 -14.87 11.59
C THR A 53 -4.01 -14.46 10.28
N GLY A 54 -2.83 -15.02 10.01
CA GLY A 54 -2.14 -14.80 8.75
C GLY A 54 -1.33 -16.01 8.32
N ILE A 55 -1.13 -16.11 7.02
CA ILE A 55 -0.19 -17.07 6.40
C ILE A 55 0.69 -16.25 5.46
N ASN A 56 2.01 -16.41 5.60
CA ASN A 56 3.02 -15.68 4.84
C ASN A 56 2.81 -14.14 4.83
N ASN A 57 2.09 -13.62 5.81
CA ASN A 57 1.66 -12.21 5.85
C ASN A 57 2.80 -11.22 6.19
N THR A 58 3.98 -11.74 6.51
CA THR A 58 5.23 -10.96 6.64
C THR A 58 6.13 -11.09 5.42
N LYS A 59 5.73 -11.92 4.43
CA LYS A 59 6.50 -12.09 3.20
C LYS A 59 6.40 -10.84 2.34
N MET A 60 7.53 -10.33 1.90
CA MET A 60 7.58 -9.24 0.92
C MET A 60 7.05 -9.74 -0.42
N VAL A 61 6.02 -9.07 -0.92
CA VAL A 61 5.41 -9.37 -2.22
C VAL A 61 5.31 -8.09 -3.05
N TYR A 62 5.34 -8.24 -4.36
CA TYR A 62 5.09 -7.11 -5.26
C TYR A 62 3.63 -6.68 -5.18
N PRO A 63 3.35 -5.45 -4.71
CA PRO A 63 1.97 -5.02 -4.40
C PRO A 63 1.14 -4.66 -5.63
N ALA A 64 1.76 -4.56 -6.81
CA ALA A 64 1.10 -4.07 -8.02
C ALA A 64 0.31 -2.77 -7.75
N SER A 65 -0.92 -2.67 -8.22
CA SER A 65 -1.76 -1.46 -8.04
C SER A 65 -2.21 -1.19 -6.60
N ILE A 66 -1.97 -2.11 -5.66
CA ILE A 66 -2.28 -1.86 -4.23
C ILE A 66 -1.44 -0.69 -3.69
N VAL A 67 -0.25 -0.46 -4.24
CA VAL A 67 0.60 0.70 -3.89
C VAL A 67 -0.12 2.04 -4.06
N LYS A 68 -1.13 2.13 -4.94
CA LYS A 68 -1.93 3.34 -5.17
C LYS A 68 -2.69 3.82 -3.93
N LEU A 69 -2.99 2.91 -2.99
CA LEU A 69 -3.53 3.29 -1.69
C LEU A 69 -2.55 4.19 -0.91
N VAL A 70 -1.26 3.90 -0.98
CA VAL A 70 -0.22 4.71 -0.33
C VAL A 70 -0.15 6.09 -0.96
N TYR A 71 -0.20 6.18 -2.28
CA TYR A 71 -0.23 7.48 -2.98
C TYR A 71 -1.47 8.30 -2.65
N GLY A 72 -2.62 7.65 -2.50
CA GLY A 72 -3.85 8.31 -2.03
C GLY A 72 -3.73 8.86 -0.61
N LEU A 73 -3.12 8.10 0.30
CA LEU A 73 -2.82 8.55 1.66
C LEU A 73 -1.81 9.69 1.70
N ALA A 74 -0.75 9.62 0.89
CA ALA A 74 0.23 10.69 0.76
C ALA A 74 -0.42 11.98 0.24
N ALA A 75 -1.26 11.89 -0.81
CA ALA A 75 -2.00 13.04 -1.34
C ALA A 75 -2.87 13.69 -0.25
N TYR A 76 -3.63 12.89 0.49
CA TYR A 76 -4.44 13.38 1.61
C TYR A 76 -3.58 14.08 2.68
N TYR A 77 -2.44 13.48 3.04
CA TYR A 77 -1.54 14.03 4.04
C TYR A 77 -0.94 15.37 3.58
N TRP A 78 -0.44 15.48 2.32
CA TRP A 78 0.11 16.71 1.75
C TRP A 78 -0.94 17.83 1.68
N ILE A 79 -2.19 17.49 1.29
CA ILE A 79 -3.31 18.45 1.31
C ILE A 79 -3.57 18.94 2.73
N LYS A 80 -3.66 18.02 3.70
CA LYS A 80 -3.89 18.37 5.11
C LYS A 80 -2.78 19.24 5.70
N LYS A 81 -1.54 19.08 5.25
CA LYS A 81 -0.38 19.88 5.65
C LYS A 81 -0.28 21.20 4.90
N GLY A 82 -1.08 21.42 3.88
CA GLY A 82 -0.99 22.61 3.03
C GLY A 82 0.16 22.60 2.02
N SER A 83 0.86 21.47 1.88
CA SER A 83 1.96 21.30 0.90
C SER A 83 1.43 21.04 -0.51
N LEU A 84 0.18 20.57 -0.64
CA LEU A 84 -0.53 20.38 -1.90
C LEU A 84 -1.88 21.10 -1.81
N LEU A 85 -2.15 22.01 -2.74
CA LEU A 85 -3.44 22.71 -2.81
C LEU A 85 -4.51 21.77 -3.39
N LEU A 86 -5.62 21.63 -2.68
CA LEU A 86 -6.74 20.85 -3.17
C LEU A 86 -7.37 21.52 -4.39
N SER A 87 -7.52 20.79 -5.48
CA SER A 87 -8.24 21.21 -6.70
C SER A 87 -9.15 20.10 -7.20
N ASP A 88 -10.10 20.44 -8.07
CA ASP A 88 -10.99 19.47 -8.70
C ASP A 88 -10.20 18.44 -9.53
N GLU A 89 -9.09 18.85 -10.13
CA GLU A 89 -8.21 17.97 -10.90
C GLU A 89 -7.55 16.90 -10.01
N ILE A 90 -7.10 17.28 -8.81
CA ILE A 90 -6.50 16.35 -7.85
C ILE A 90 -7.58 15.39 -7.32
N ILE A 91 -8.78 15.89 -7.00
CA ILE A 91 -9.90 15.04 -6.58
C ILE A 91 -10.24 14.01 -7.66
N ASP A 92 -10.34 14.44 -8.91
CA ASP A 92 -10.64 13.55 -10.04
C ASP A 92 -9.51 12.54 -10.29
N ALA A 93 -8.25 12.97 -10.19
CA ALA A 93 -7.09 12.10 -10.31
C ALA A 93 -7.05 11.03 -9.21
N VAL A 94 -7.26 11.40 -7.94
CA VAL A 94 -7.35 10.45 -6.82
C VAL A 94 -8.49 9.46 -7.05
N ARG A 95 -9.66 9.94 -7.45
CA ARG A 95 -10.82 9.09 -7.77
C ARG A 95 -10.50 8.11 -8.91
N LYS A 96 -9.92 8.59 -10.02
CA LYS A 96 -9.55 7.73 -11.17
C LYS A 96 -8.47 6.72 -10.80
N MET A 97 -7.50 7.11 -9.99
CA MET A 97 -6.44 6.22 -9.51
C MET A 97 -7.00 5.10 -8.62
N LEU A 98 -7.84 5.44 -7.63
CA LEU A 98 -8.33 4.48 -6.64
C LEU A 98 -9.50 3.63 -7.16
N SER A 99 -10.44 4.22 -7.95
CA SER A 99 -11.63 3.50 -8.42
C SER A 99 -11.40 2.71 -9.70
N PHE A 100 -10.54 3.21 -10.60
CA PHE A 100 -10.31 2.60 -11.92
C PHE A 100 -8.86 2.14 -12.11
N SER A 101 -8.04 2.28 -11.10
CA SER A 101 -6.62 1.92 -11.15
C SER A 101 -5.85 2.61 -12.30
N SER A 102 -6.24 3.84 -12.68
CA SER A 102 -5.64 4.60 -13.78
C SER A 102 -4.16 4.88 -13.52
N ASN A 103 -3.29 4.41 -14.41
CA ASN A 103 -1.86 4.67 -14.33
C ASN A 103 -1.52 6.13 -14.67
N ASN A 104 -2.24 6.75 -15.62
CA ASN A 104 -2.04 8.16 -15.96
C ASN A 104 -2.36 9.07 -14.77
N ALA A 105 -3.47 8.81 -14.07
CA ALA A 105 -3.82 9.55 -12.87
C ALA A 105 -2.81 9.31 -11.74
N THR A 106 -2.27 8.10 -11.65
CA THR A 106 -1.21 7.76 -10.69
C THR A 106 0.07 8.55 -10.98
N SER A 107 0.54 8.56 -12.22
CA SER A 107 1.75 9.31 -12.62
C SER A 107 1.57 10.81 -12.35
N PHE A 108 0.43 11.38 -12.72
CA PHE A 108 0.12 12.78 -12.44
C PHE A 108 0.19 13.10 -10.94
N LEU A 109 -0.42 12.26 -10.09
CA LEU A 109 -0.36 12.48 -8.64
C LEU A 109 1.03 12.32 -8.07
N ILE A 110 1.79 11.32 -8.51
CA ILE A 110 3.17 11.13 -8.06
C ILE A 110 4.04 12.32 -8.47
N ASP A 111 3.88 12.82 -9.69
CA ASP A 111 4.61 14.00 -10.16
C ASP A 111 4.32 15.23 -9.27
N LEU A 112 3.05 15.45 -8.92
CA LEU A 112 2.68 16.53 -8.00
C LEU A 112 3.22 16.33 -6.58
N LEU A 113 3.14 15.11 -6.04
CA LEU A 113 3.58 14.80 -4.68
C LEU A 113 5.08 14.91 -4.49
N THR A 114 5.84 14.64 -5.55
CA THR A 114 7.31 14.57 -5.51
C THR A 114 7.98 15.77 -6.14
N GLY A 115 7.23 16.66 -6.82
CA GLY A 115 7.80 17.77 -7.58
C GLY A 115 8.63 17.33 -8.78
N THR A 116 8.38 16.12 -9.29
CA THR A 116 9.07 15.56 -10.46
C THR A 116 8.15 15.55 -11.67
N THR A 117 8.68 15.22 -12.83
CA THR A 117 7.90 14.96 -14.04
C THR A 117 8.32 13.63 -14.66
N SER A 118 7.34 12.90 -15.22
CA SER A 118 7.59 11.75 -16.08
C SER A 118 8.02 12.27 -17.45
N GLY A 119 9.27 12.67 -17.57
CA GLY A 119 9.80 13.32 -18.78
C GLY A 119 10.77 12.45 -19.57
N PRO A 120 11.46 13.05 -20.54
CA PRO A 120 12.49 12.37 -21.32
C PRO A 120 13.63 11.88 -20.42
N CYS A 121 14.44 10.99 -20.97
CA CYS A 121 15.59 10.43 -20.27
C CYS A 121 16.49 11.55 -19.76
N ILE A 122 16.77 11.57 -18.47
CA ILE A 122 17.67 12.50 -17.79
C ILE A 122 18.87 11.72 -17.26
N GLU A 123 20.05 12.36 -17.21
CA GLU A 123 21.31 11.73 -16.80
C GLU A 123 22.07 12.60 -15.79
N GLY A 124 23.09 12.03 -15.18
CA GLY A 124 24.00 12.75 -14.29
C GLY A 124 23.28 13.28 -13.04
N GLU A 125 23.64 14.50 -12.65
CA GLU A 125 23.12 15.16 -11.44
C GLU A 125 21.59 15.34 -11.47
N LEU A 126 21.01 15.60 -12.64
CA LEU A 126 19.56 15.71 -12.80
C LEU A 126 18.85 14.39 -12.46
N TRP A 127 19.43 13.27 -12.86
CA TRP A 127 18.91 11.94 -12.53
C TRP A 127 19.00 11.66 -11.02
N GLU A 128 20.11 12.02 -10.37
CA GLU A 128 20.26 11.84 -8.91
C GLU A 128 19.23 12.68 -8.14
N ASN A 129 19.05 13.95 -8.54
CA ASN A 129 18.06 14.83 -7.94
C ASN A 129 16.63 14.31 -8.15
N TRP A 130 16.32 13.82 -9.34
CA TRP A 130 15.03 13.22 -9.64
C TRP A 130 14.76 11.99 -8.79
N LYS A 131 15.72 11.10 -8.64
CA LYS A 131 15.60 9.92 -7.76
C LYS A 131 15.35 10.33 -6.30
N TYR A 132 16.09 11.30 -5.81
CA TYR A 132 15.92 11.81 -4.46
C TYR A 132 14.51 12.38 -4.25
N GLN A 133 14.04 13.23 -5.13
CA GLN A 133 12.68 13.77 -5.06
C GLN A 133 11.63 12.66 -5.18
N ARG A 134 11.84 11.67 -6.04
CA ARG A 134 10.91 10.55 -6.23
C ARG A 134 10.81 9.65 -4.99
N SER A 135 11.82 9.62 -4.12
CA SER A 135 11.83 8.84 -2.89
C SER A 135 11.05 9.48 -1.73
N ILE A 136 10.63 10.73 -1.82
CA ILE A 136 10.03 11.50 -0.72
C ILE A 136 8.82 10.80 -0.08
N ILE A 137 8.07 9.99 -0.85
CA ILE A 137 6.94 9.22 -0.33
C ILE A 137 7.44 8.07 0.56
N ASN A 138 8.56 7.43 0.19
CA ASN A 138 9.18 6.40 1.00
C ASN A 138 9.77 7.00 2.29
N ASP A 139 10.42 8.16 2.18
CA ASP A 139 10.98 8.87 3.33
C ASP A 139 9.86 9.23 4.32
N TRP A 140 8.73 9.74 3.82
CA TRP A 140 7.55 10.00 4.63
C TRP A 140 7.00 8.74 5.31
N LEU A 141 6.96 7.59 4.62
CA LEU A 141 6.52 6.33 5.22
C LEU A 141 7.45 5.88 6.35
N HIS A 142 8.76 6.04 6.16
CA HIS A 142 9.76 5.73 7.19
C HIS A 142 9.62 6.67 8.41
N ASP A 143 9.33 7.95 8.18
CA ASP A 143 9.14 8.95 9.25
C ASP A 143 7.88 8.71 10.09
N LEU A 144 6.94 7.90 9.62
CA LEU A 144 5.80 7.45 10.43
C LEU A 144 6.23 6.51 11.57
N HIS A 145 7.42 5.94 11.51
CA HIS A 145 7.96 4.99 12.48
C HIS A 145 7.03 3.81 12.79
N TRP A 146 6.25 3.37 11.81
CA TRP A 146 5.43 2.18 11.91
C TRP A 146 6.23 0.95 11.53
N GLU A 147 6.46 0.08 12.48
CA GLU A 147 7.23 -1.15 12.29
C GLU A 147 6.68 -2.00 11.13
N GLU A 148 5.34 -2.04 10.99
CA GLU A 148 4.65 -2.79 9.94
C GLU A 148 4.88 -2.21 8.52
N LEU A 149 5.30 -0.96 8.41
CA LEU A 149 5.59 -0.30 7.13
C LEU A 149 7.09 -0.24 6.81
N SER A 150 7.96 -0.71 7.71
CA SER A 150 9.42 -0.58 7.58
C SER A 150 10.00 -1.24 6.31
N GLY A 151 9.31 -2.24 5.77
CA GLY A 151 9.71 -2.90 4.52
C GLY A 151 8.98 -2.41 3.27
N LEU A 152 8.03 -1.47 3.41
CA LEU A 152 7.25 -0.97 2.28
C LEU A 152 8.08 -0.01 1.44
N ASN A 153 8.15 -0.27 0.14
CA ASN A 153 8.80 0.60 -0.84
C ASN A 153 7.82 0.92 -1.97
N CYS A 154 7.59 2.20 -2.19
CA CYS A 154 6.68 2.74 -3.19
C CYS A 154 7.51 3.40 -4.29
N CYS A 155 7.86 2.63 -5.31
CA CYS A 155 8.56 3.15 -6.48
C CYS A 155 7.74 2.84 -7.73
N GLN A 156 7.25 3.88 -8.40
CA GLN A 156 6.62 3.78 -9.70
C GLN A 156 7.35 4.70 -10.68
N LYS A 157 7.72 4.12 -11.83
CA LYS A 157 8.28 4.88 -12.95
C LYS A 157 7.21 5.74 -13.61
#